data_7e5dfeeb9f072190556cbc6dce9d3af7
#
_entry.id   7e5dfeeb9f072190556cbc6dce9d3af7
#
_cell.length_a   1.000
_cell.length_b   1.000
_cell.length_c   1.000
_cell.angle_alpha   90.00
_cell.angle_beta   90.00
_cell.angle_gamma   90.00
#
_symmetry.space_group_name_H-M   'P 1'
#
loop_
_entity.id
_entity.type
_entity.pdbx_description
1 polymer ?
#
loop_
_entity_poly.entity_id
_entity_poly.type
_entity_poly.pdbx_seq_one_letter_code
_entity_poly.pdbx_strand_id
1 'polypeptide(L)' 'MSTKNSNKLNVPEAKAAMDQFKMEAASTVGVDLKNGYNGHLTSREAGSVGGQMVKKMIESYEKNL' A
#
# COMPACT_ATOMS: atom_id res chain seq x y z
N MET A 1 9.14 24.60 11.10
CA MET A 1 8.66 24.28 10.94
C MET A 1 8.19 23.89 11.42
N SER A 2 8.13 23.97 11.38
CA SER A 2 7.65 23.61 11.60
C SER A 2 7.13 22.97 11.62
N THR A 3 7.05 22.85 11.87
CA THR A 3 6.56 22.22 11.70
C THR A 3 6.07 21.63 11.69
N LYS A 4 5.83 22.04 12.41
CA LYS A 4 5.22 21.36 12.29
C LYS A 4 4.81 20.87 11.41
N ASN A 5 4.93 20.34 11.53
CA ASN A 5 4.83 19.73 10.25
C ASN A 5 3.53 18.99 10.06
N SER A 6 2.56 19.67 9.52
CA SER A 6 1.23 19.13 9.33
C SER A 6 1.18 18.08 8.22
N ASN A 7 2.24 17.94 7.42
CA ASN A 7 2.27 16.98 6.33
C ASN A 7 2.54 15.56 6.79
N LYS A 8 2.99 15.41 7.99
CA LYS A 8 3.32 14.08 8.46
C LYS A 8 2.07 13.30 8.76
N LEU A 9 2.00 12.10 8.23
CA LEU A 9 1.00 11.16 8.65
C LEU A 9 1.42 10.55 9.97
N ASN A 10 0.46 10.30 10.84
CA ASN A 10 0.72 9.48 12.01
C ASN A 10 1.05 8.08 11.55
N VAL A 11 1.94 7.41 12.26
CA VAL A 11 2.32 6.04 11.91
C VAL A 11 1.11 5.12 11.78
N PRO A 12 0.13 5.14 12.71
CA PRO A 12 -1.06 4.29 12.57
C PRO A 12 -1.85 4.61 11.30
N GLU A 13 -1.97 5.88 10.93
CA GLU A 13 -2.70 6.26 9.72
C GLU A 13 -1.96 5.82 8.47
N ALA A 14 -0.65 5.97 8.47
CA ALA A 14 0.17 5.53 7.34
C ALA A 14 0.09 4.02 7.18
N LYS A 15 0.15 3.29 8.29
CA LYS A 15 0.05 1.84 8.25
C LYS A 15 -1.30 1.39 7.69
N ALA A 16 -2.39 2.03 8.14
CA ALA A 16 -3.72 1.69 7.66
C ALA A 16 -3.84 1.92 6.16
N ALA A 17 -3.31 3.04 5.68
CA ALA A 17 -3.33 3.36 4.25
C ALA A 17 -2.53 2.33 3.44
N MET A 18 -1.36 1.96 3.93
CA MET A 18 -0.53 0.98 3.23
C MET A 18 -1.18 -0.39 3.21
N ASP A 19 -1.83 -0.78 4.31
CA ASP A 19 -2.54 -2.05 4.37
C ASP A 19 -3.69 -2.06 3.36
N GLN A 20 -4.41 -0.95 3.24
CA GLN A 20 -5.49 -0.83 2.28
C GLN A 20 -4.98 -0.94 0.85
N PHE A 21 -3.93 -0.22 0.51
CA PHE A 21 -3.33 -0.30 -0.82
C PHE A 21 -2.88 -1.71 -1.14
N LYS A 22 -2.30 -2.38 -0.15
CA LYS A 22 -1.82 -3.74 -0.32
C LYS A 22 -2.96 -4.70 -0.63
N MET A 23 -4.05 -4.61 0.10
CA MET A 23 -5.20 -5.49 -0.12
C MET A 23 -5.86 -5.21 -1.46
N GLU A 24 -5.98 -3.95 -1.84
CA GLU A 24 -6.53 -3.58 -3.14
C GLU A 24 -5.63 -4.06 -4.28
N ALA A 25 -4.33 -3.91 -4.11
CA ALA A 25 -3.38 -4.36 -5.11
C ALA A 25 -3.46 -5.88 -5.29
N ALA A 26 -3.54 -6.60 -4.19
CA ALA A 26 -3.65 -8.06 -4.24
C ALA A 26 -4.91 -8.48 -4.97
N SER A 27 -6.02 -7.82 -4.68
CA SER A 27 -7.28 -8.09 -5.37
C SER A 27 -7.16 -7.85 -6.87
N THR A 28 -6.48 -6.78 -7.26
CA THR A 28 -6.31 -6.42 -8.66
C THR A 28 -5.54 -7.49 -9.42
N VAL A 29 -4.53 -8.10 -8.81
CA VAL A 29 -3.71 -9.11 -9.48
C VAL A 29 -4.14 -10.54 -9.16
N GLY A 30 -5.23 -10.70 -8.40
CA GLY A 30 -5.77 -12.02 -8.11
C GLY A 30 -4.97 -12.82 -7.10
N VAL A 31 -4.25 -12.15 -6.22
CA VAL A 31 -3.46 -12.81 -5.18
C VAL A 31 -4.24 -12.78 -3.88
N ASP A 32 -4.31 -13.93 -3.21
CA ASP A 32 -4.99 -14.04 -1.92
C ASP A 32 -4.01 -13.72 -0.80
N LEU A 33 -4.21 -12.58 -0.14
CA LEU A 33 -3.39 -12.17 0.98
C LEU A 33 -4.06 -12.44 2.29
N LYS A 34 -3.25 -12.86 3.24
CA LYS A 34 -3.70 -13.03 4.63
C LYS A 34 -3.17 -11.87 5.44
N ASN A 35 -3.91 -11.51 6.47
CA ASN A 35 -3.40 -10.55 7.44
C ASN A 35 -2.22 -11.21 8.17
N GLY A 36 -1.10 -10.52 8.22
CA GLY A 36 0.09 -11.00 8.87
C GLY A 36 1.01 -11.75 7.93
N TYR A 37 1.22 -13.03 8.19
CA TYR A 37 2.21 -13.80 7.45
C TYR A 37 1.73 -14.22 6.07
N ASN A 38 2.50 -13.86 5.04
CA ASN A 38 2.19 -14.18 3.66
C ASN A 38 3.33 -14.96 2.99
N GLY A 39 3.95 -15.84 3.75
CA GLY A 39 5.08 -16.62 3.25
C GLY A 39 4.71 -17.62 2.15
N HIS A 40 3.41 -17.83 1.93
CA HIS A 40 2.95 -18.70 0.85
C HIS A 40 3.06 -18.06 -0.53
N LEU A 41 3.32 -16.77 -0.59
CA LEU A 41 3.41 -16.08 -1.88
C LEU A 41 4.73 -16.37 -2.56
N THR A 42 4.67 -16.52 -3.88
CA THR A 42 5.89 -16.59 -4.69
C THR A 42 6.49 -15.17 -4.81
N SER A 43 7.76 -15.10 -5.19
CA SER A 43 8.40 -13.82 -5.45
C SER A 43 7.67 -13.04 -6.53
N ARG A 44 7.15 -13.74 -7.54
CA ARG A 44 6.42 -13.12 -8.62
C ARG A 44 5.12 -12.50 -8.13
N GLU A 45 4.40 -13.24 -7.30
CA GLU A 45 3.15 -12.74 -6.74
C GLU A 45 3.39 -11.53 -5.84
N ALA A 46 4.39 -11.63 -4.98
CA ALA A 46 4.74 -10.51 -4.10
C ALA A 46 5.15 -9.27 -4.91
N GLY A 47 5.92 -9.48 -5.97
CA GLY A 47 6.32 -8.39 -6.85
C GLY A 47 5.15 -7.76 -7.58
N SER A 48 4.18 -8.58 -8.02
CA SER A 48 2.98 -8.07 -8.68
C SER A 48 2.15 -7.21 -7.75
N VAL A 49 1.99 -7.65 -6.50
CA VAL A 49 1.26 -6.86 -5.49
C VAL A 49 2.00 -5.55 -5.23
N GLY A 50 3.32 -5.61 -5.06
CA GLY A 50 4.13 -4.42 -4.82
C GLY A 50 4.04 -3.41 -5.95
N GLY A 51 4.08 -3.87 -7.18
CA GLY A 51 3.95 -3.00 -8.35
C GLY A 51 2.61 -2.30 -8.39
N GLN A 52 1.53 -3.02 -8.08
CA GLN A 52 0.19 -2.43 -8.04
C GLN A 52 0.05 -1.45 -6.88
N MET A 53 0.70 -1.71 -5.76
CA MET A 53 0.68 -0.77 -4.64
C MET A 53 1.28 0.57 -5.05
N VAL A 54 2.43 0.54 -5.73
CA VAL A 54 3.08 1.77 -6.20
C VAL A 54 2.14 2.52 -7.14
N LYS A 55 1.50 1.82 -8.06
CA LYS A 55 0.58 2.43 -9.00
C LYS A 55 -0.58 3.11 -8.27
N LYS A 56 -1.17 2.43 -7.29
CA LYS A 56 -2.29 3.00 -6.54
C LYS A 56 -1.86 4.20 -5.71
N MET A 57 -0.66 4.17 -5.18
CA MET A 57 -0.13 5.31 -4.42
C MET A 57 0.04 6.53 -5.32
N ILE A 58 0.56 6.33 -6.52
CA ILE A 58 0.73 7.41 -7.49
C ILE A 58 -0.63 7.97 -7.91
N GLU A 59 -1.59 7.10 -8.20
CA GLU A 59 -2.93 7.53 -8.57
C GLU A 59 -3.58 8.34 -7.45
N SER A 60 -3.41 7.90 -6.21
CA SER A 60 -3.94 8.60 -5.06
C SER A 60 -3.31 9.99 -4.92
N TYR A 61 -2.01 10.08 -5.13
CA TYR A 61 -1.30 11.35 -5.08
C TYR A 61 -1.82 12.30 -6.16
N GLU A 62 -2.00 11.79 -7.37
CA GLU A 62 -2.46 12.60 -8.49
C GLU A 62 -3.86 13.16 -8.26
N LYS A 63 -4.71 12.37 -7.63
CA LYS A 63 -6.07 12.82 -7.32
C LYS A 63 -6.09 14.01 -6.37
N ASN A 64 -5.06 14.16 -5.57
CA ASN A 64 -5.00 15.20 -4.55
C ASN A 64 -4.17 16.42 -4.98
N LEU A 65 -3.78 16.50 -6.23
CA LEU A 65 -3.05 17.65 -6.74
C LEU A 65 -4.00 18.82 -7.14
#